data_5047cac7c1afefd981a6a3e0e5a6231c
#
_entry.id   5047cac7c1afefd981a6a3e0e5a6231c
#
_cell.length_a   1.000
_cell.length_b   1.000
_cell.length_c   1.000
_cell.angle_alpha   90.00
_cell.angle_beta   90.00
_cell.angle_gamma   90.00
#
_symmetry.space_group_name_H-M   'P 1'
#
loop_
_entity.id
_entity.type
_entity.pdbx_description
1 polymer ?
#
loop_
_entity_poly.entity_id
_entity_poly.type
_entity_poly.pdbx_seq_one_letter_code
_entity_poly.pdbx_strand_id
1 'polypeptide(L)'
;EVVGYGNTCDAYHITSPHPEGQGAIKAIKLALEEAEISPEQVAYVNAHGTSTPANEKGESGAIVSVFGTEVPVSSTKSFTGHLLGAAGAVEAIATIEAIRHQYVPKTAGTQELSDYIEANVIFGEGQERPISYAISNTFGFGGHNAVLAFKRWEG
;
A
#
# COMPACT_ATOMS: atom_id res chain seq x y z
N GLU A 1 -2.26 4.07 -16.15
CA GLU A 1 -3.37 5.00 -15.83
C GLU A 1 -3.55 5.11 -14.33
N VAL A 2 -3.93 6.28 -13.82
CA VAL A 2 -4.50 6.44 -12.48
C VAL A 2 -6.00 6.27 -12.65
N VAL A 3 -6.58 5.27 -11.99
CA VAL A 3 -8.00 4.90 -12.21
C VAL A 3 -8.86 5.07 -10.96
N GLY A 4 -8.26 5.27 -9.79
CA GLY A 4 -9.02 5.48 -8.56
C GLY A 4 -8.21 6.22 -7.50
N TYR A 5 -8.92 6.98 -6.66
CA TYR A 5 -8.41 7.72 -5.53
C TYR A 5 -9.33 7.59 -4.33
N GLY A 6 -8.78 7.20 -3.19
CA GLY A 6 -9.50 7.17 -1.93
C GLY A 6 -8.84 8.08 -0.91
N ASN A 7 -9.63 8.91 -0.24
CA ASN A 7 -9.16 9.85 0.77
C ASN A 7 -10.06 9.81 2.01
N THR A 8 -9.45 9.71 3.18
CA THR A 8 -10.16 9.71 4.47
C THR A 8 -9.32 10.40 5.54
N CYS A 9 -9.93 10.68 6.68
CA CYS A 9 -9.26 11.16 7.87
C CYS A 9 -9.69 10.32 9.07
N ASP A 10 -8.73 9.82 9.86
CA ASP A 10 -9.00 9.02 11.05
C ASP A 10 -9.72 9.80 12.15
N ALA A 11 -9.43 11.10 12.27
CA ALA A 11 -9.90 11.97 13.36
C ALA A 11 -9.66 11.34 14.76
N TYR A 12 -8.57 10.61 14.91
CA TYR A 12 -8.24 9.82 16.10
C TYR A 12 -7.15 10.47 16.96
N HIS A 13 -6.00 10.75 16.35
CA HIS A 13 -4.83 11.30 17.05
C HIS A 13 -3.97 12.14 16.10
N ILE A 14 -3.20 13.09 16.64
CA ILE A 14 -2.41 14.02 15.82
C ILE A 14 -1.28 13.33 15.02
N THR A 15 -0.71 12.24 15.55
CA THR A 15 0.41 11.53 14.89
C THR A 15 0.22 10.04 14.76
N SER A 16 -0.64 9.41 15.57
CA SER A 16 -0.86 7.96 15.55
C SER A 16 -2.03 7.60 14.63
N PRO A 17 -1.89 6.56 13.81
CA PRO A 17 -3.01 6.03 13.03
C PRO A 17 -4.09 5.44 13.95
N HIS A 18 -5.29 5.29 13.43
CA HIS A 18 -6.35 4.55 14.13
C HIS A 18 -5.89 3.09 14.35
N PRO A 19 -5.97 2.55 15.59
CA PRO A 19 -5.38 1.23 15.92
C PRO A 19 -5.98 0.06 15.13
N GLU A 20 -7.22 0.20 14.66
CA GLU A 20 -7.90 -0.79 13.81
C GLU A 20 -7.81 -0.46 12.32
N GLY A 21 -7.06 0.57 11.92
CA GLY A 21 -6.86 0.95 10.52
C GLY A 21 -8.15 1.34 9.77
N GLN A 22 -9.20 1.78 10.47
CA GLN A 22 -10.53 2.01 9.88
C GLN A 22 -10.50 3.05 8.74
N GLY A 23 -9.75 4.14 8.93
CA GLY A 23 -9.57 5.15 7.88
C GLY A 23 -8.84 4.60 6.66
N ALA A 24 -7.79 3.79 6.88
CA ALA A 24 -7.05 3.12 5.81
C ALA A 24 -7.94 2.14 5.03
N ILE A 25 -8.71 1.28 5.73
CA ILE A 25 -9.68 0.37 5.11
C ILE A 25 -10.66 1.14 4.21
N LYS A 26 -11.20 2.24 4.73
CA LYS A 26 -12.17 3.05 3.99
C LYS A 26 -11.51 3.73 2.78
N ALA A 27 -10.29 4.26 2.92
CA ALA A 27 -9.56 4.88 1.81
C ALA A 27 -9.27 3.86 0.69
N ILE A 28 -8.83 2.64 1.04
CA ILE A 28 -8.62 1.56 0.07
C ILE A 28 -9.93 1.24 -0.66
N LYS A 29 -11.03 1.04 0.07
CA LYS A 29 -12.34 0.72 -0.54
C LYS A 29 -12.83 1.82 -1.48
N LEU A 30 -12.66 3.09 -1.11
CA LEU A 30 -13.03 4.22 -1.98
C LEU A 30 -12.20 4.25 -3.27
N ALA A 31 -10.90 3.98 -3.20
CA ALA A 31 -10.04 3.91 -4.38
C ALA A 31 -10.45 2.76 -5.32
N LEU A 32 -10.81 1.59 -4.77
CA LEU A 32 -11.31 0.46 -5.56
C LEU A 32 -12.68 0.75 -6.19
N GLU A 33 -13.58 1.40 -5.44
CA GLU A 33 -14.90 1.81 -5.91
C GLU A 33 -14.79 2.79 -7.08
N GLU A 34 -13.95 3.83 -6.97
CA GLU A 34 -13.72 4.79 -8.05
C GLU A 34 -13.06 4.13 -9.27
N ALA A 35 -12.17 3.16 -9.05
CA ALA A 35 -11.55 2.38 -10.11
C ALA A 35 -12.49 1.36 -10.76
N GLU A 36 -13.68 1.13 -10.21
CA GLU A 36 -14.64 0.10 -10.63
C GLU A 36 -14.04 -1.32 -10.66
N ILE A 37 -13.18 -1.63 -9.66
CA ILE A 37 -12.52 -2.94 -9.54
C ILE A 37 -12.82 -3.62 -8.21
N SER A 38 -12.79 -4.96 -8.21
CA SER A 38 -12.86 -5.76 -6.99
C SER A 38 -11.47 -5.95 -6.36
N PRO A 39 -11.39 -6.24 -5.05
CA PRO A 39 -10.11 -6.48 -4.38
C PRO A 39 -9.25 -7.57 -5.04
N GLU A 40 -9.86 -8.62 -5.58
CA GLU A 40 -9.19 -9.76 -6.20
C GLU A 40 -8.45 -9.38 -7.49
N GLN A 41 -8.78 -8.25 -8.11
CA GLN A 41 -8.11 -7.75 -9.31
C GLN A 41 -6.80 -7.02 -8.99
N VAL A 42 -6.58 -6.63 -7.73
CA VAL A 42 -5.35 -5.98 -7.30
C VAL A 42 -4.25 -7.01 -7.13
N ALA A 43 -3.21 -6.88 -7.93
CA ALA A 43 -2.09 -7.82 -7.95
C ALA A 43 -0.88 -7.37 -7.10
N TYR A 44 -0.87 -6.12 -6.62
CA TYR A 44 0.21 -5.57 -5.81
C TYR A 44 -0.25 -4.37 -4.97
N VAL A 45 0.25 -4.30 -3.73
CA VAL A 45 0.09 -3.15 -2.83
C VAL A 45 1.46 -2.57 -2.48
N ASN A 46 1.71 -1.32 -2.88
CA ASN A 46 2.82 -0.54 -2.35
C ASN A 46 2.34 0.11 -1.05
N ALA A 47 2.77 -0.45 0.08
CA ALA A 47 2.34 -0.02 1.39
C ALA A 47 2.99 1.30 1.82
N HIS A 48 2.29 2.05 2.67
CA HIS A 48 2.90 3.17 3.39
C HIS A 48 4.12 2.71 4.21
N GLY A 49 4.01 1.61 4.94
CA GLY A 49 5.09 0.77 5.42
C GLY A 49 6.26 1.50 6.08
N THR A 50 6.01 2.28 7.14
CA THR A 50 7.05 3.03 7.86
C THR A 50 7.87 2.19 8.84
N SER A 51 7.54 0.91 9.01
CA SER A 51 8.19 0.01 9.97
C SER A 51 8.09 0.47 11.42
N THR A 52 6.99 1.12 11.78
CA THR A 52 6.64 1.39 13.18
C THR A 52 5.60 0.38 13.66
N PRO A 53 5.60 -0.06 14.94
CA PRO A 53 4.61 -1.02 15.43
C PRO A 53 3.16 -0.60 15.17
N ALA A 54 2.85 0.70 15.28
CA ALA A 54 1.53 1.23 15.01
C ALA A 54 1.13 1.12 13.54
N ASN A 55 2.05 1.41 12.61
CA ASN A 55 1.80 1.26 11.17
C ASN A 55 1.70 -0.21 10.79
N GLU A 56 2.64 -1.05 11.22
CA GLU A 56 2.64 -2.48 10.90
C GLU A 56 1.32 -3.13 11.30
N LYS A 57 0.84 -2.89 12.50
CA LYS A 57 -0.44 -3.43 12.99
C LYS A 57 -1.63 -2.86 12.21
N GLY A 58 -1.72 -1.54 12.09
CA GLY A 58 -2.89 -0.88 11.50
C GLY A 58 -2.98 -1.12 9.99
N GLU A 59 -1.88 -0.96 9.27
CA GLU A 59 -1.86 -1.13 7.81
C GLU A 59 -1.95 -2.59 7.38
N SER A 60 -1.22 -3.50 8.05
CA SER A 60 -1.33 -4.93 7.76
C SER A 60 -2.75 -5.43 7.97
N GLY A 61 -3.38 -5.07 9.10
CA GLY A 61 -4.77 -5.40 9.38
C GLY A 61 -5.74 -4.80 8.33
N ALA A 62 -5.50 -3.55 7.89
CA ALA A 62 -6.31 -2.92 6.87
C ALA A 62 -6.20 -3.64 5.51
N ILE A 63 -4.98 -4.00 5.10
CA ILE A 63 -4.72 -4.73 3.85
C ILE A 63 -5.40 -6.10 3.90
N VAL A 64 -5.19 -6.87 4.97
CA VAL A 64 -5.79 -8.20 5.13
C VAL A 64 -7.32 -8.14 5.17
N SER A 65 -7.88 -7.12 5.83
CA SER A 65 -9.34 -6.92 5.88
C SER A 65 -9.98 -6.71 4.50
N VAL A 66 -9.24 -6.13 3.53
CA VAL A 66 -9.77 -5.84 2.19
C VAL A 66 -9.38 -6.91 1.19
N PHE A 67 -8.15 -7.40 1.21
CA PHE A 67 -7.57 -8.26 0.17
C PHE A 67 -7.33 -9.70 0.62
N GLY A 68 -7.49 -10.02 1.90
CA GLY A 68 -6.99 -11.28 2.45
C GLY A 68 -5.46 -11.30 2.55
N THR A 69 -4.90 -12.49 2.67
CA THR A 69 -3.46 -12.71 2.89
C THR A 69 -2.66 -13.02 1.62
N GLU A 70 -3.29 -13.01 0.44
CA GLU A 70 -2.64 -13.49 -0.79
C GLU A 70 -2.01 -12.38 -1.62
N VAL A 71 -2.50 -11.13 -1.52
CA VAL A 71 -1.97 -10.02 -2.30
C VAL A 71 -0.54 -9.68 -1.85
N PRO A 72 0.44 -9.64 -2.78
CA PRO A 72 1.79 -9.21 -2.44
C PRO A 72 1.84 -7.75 -2.00
N VAL A 73 2.57 -7.51 -0.94
CA VAL A 73 2.79 -6.18 -0.35
C VAL A 73 4.28 -5.89 -0.25
N SER A 74 4.71 -4.70 -0.58
CA SER A 74 6.05 -4.24 -0.21
C SER A 74 6.05 -2.76 0.12
N SER A 75 7.06 -2.30 0.86
CA SER A 75 7.29 -0.88 1.08
C SER A 75 8.57 -0.43 0.39
N THR A 76 8.42 0.49 -0.57
CA THR A 76 9.57 1.08 -1.26
C THR A 76 10.34 2.09 -0.41
N LYS A 77 9.80 2.49 0.76
CA LYS A 77 10.55 3.28 1.77
C LYS A 77 11.79 2.55 2.28
N SER A 78 11.83 1.23 2.16
CA SER A 78 13.02 0.43 2.45
C SER A 78 14.23 0.79 1.58
N PHE A 79 14.01 1.35 0.38
CA PHE A 79 15.05 1.84 -0.53
C PHE A 79 15.28 3.34 -0.44
N THR A 80 14.20 4.12 -0.32
CA THR A 80 14.23 5.58 -0.46
C THR A 80 14.32 6.31 0.87
N GLY A 81 14.01 5.65 1.98
CA GLY A 81 13.66 6.31 3.23
C GLY A 81 12.28 6.97 3.17
N HIS A 82 11.86 7.57 4.26
CA HIS A 82 10.60 8.30 4.32
C HIS A 82 10.78 9.73 3.81
N LEU A 83 10.32 9.99 2.60
CA LEU A 83 10.51 11.27 1.90
C LEU A 83 9.46 12.34 2.28
N LEU A 84 8.70 12.11 3.35
CA LEU A 84 7.67 13.03 3.86
C LEU A 84 6.68 13.48 2.75
N GLY A 85 6.60 14.77 2.44
CA GLY A 85 5.69 15.30 1.42
C GLY A 85 5.94 14.78 0.01
N ALA A 86 7.13 14.25 -0.29
CA ALA A 86 7.44 13.66 -1.59
C ALA A 86 7.15 12.14 -1.64
N ALA A 87 6.91 11.49 -0.49
CA ALA A 87 6.78 10.04 -0.41
C ALA A 87 5.71 9.48 -1.35
N GLY A 88 4.50 10.03 -1.29
CA GLY A 88 3.39 9.55 -2.12
C GLY A 88 3.66 9.61 -3.62
N ALA A 89 4.33 10.68 -4.09
CA ALA A 89 4.67 10.82 -5.51
C ALA A 89 5.74 9.80 -5.95
N VAL A 90 6.78 9.59 -5.15
CA VAL A 90 7.84 8.62 -5.44
C VAL A 90 7.30 7.19 -5.39
N GLU A 91 6.44 6.89 -4.44
CA GLU A 91 5.78 5.59 -4.31
C GLU A 91 4.79 5.32 -5.44
N ALA A 92 4.08 6.33 -5.92
CA ALA A 92 3.26 6.24 -7.12
C ALA A 92 4.11 5.88 -8.36
N ILE A 93 5.27 6.53 -8.55
CA ILE A 93 6.20 6.19 -9.63
C ILE A 93 6.70 4.75 -9.50
N ALA A 94 7.11 4.33 -8.31
CA ALA A 94 7.55 2.96 -8.06
C ALA A 94 6.45 1.92 -8.36
N THR A 95 5.20 2.24 -8.01
CA THR A 95 4.05 1.39 -8.33
C THR A 95 3.78 1.31 -9.84
N ILE A 96 3.91 2.43 -10.55
CA ILE A 96 3.81 2.45 -12.02
C ILE A 96 4.92 1.61 -12.65
N GLU A 97 6.16 1.71 -12.17
CA GLU A 97 7.28 0.90 -12.67
C GLU A 97 7.10 -0.59 -12.36
N ALA A 98 6.53 -0.95 -11.20
CA ALA A 98 6.17 -2.33 -10.89
C ALA A 98 5.17 -2.90 -11.92
N ILE A 99 4.15 -2.12 -12.29
CA ILE A 99 3.20 -2.49 -13.36
C ILE A 99 3.90 -2.60 -14.72
N ARG A 100 4.76 -1.64 -15.09
CA ARG A 100 5.45 -1.65 -16.39
C ARG A 100 6.38 -2.84 -16.55
N HIS A 101 7.09 -3.19 -15.50
CA HIS A 101 8.05 -4.29 -15.49
C HIS A 101 7.45 -5.64 -15.08
N GLN A 102 6.16 -5.66 -14.70
CA GLN A 102 5.48 -6.88 -14.22
C GLN A 102 6.26 -7.54 -13.06
N TYR A 103 6.73 -6.71 -12.15
CA TYR A 103 7.62 -7.10 -11.07
C TYR A 103 7.24 -6.41 -9.75
N VAL A 104 7.02 -7.20 -8.71
CA VAL A 104 6.82 -6.70 -7.34
C VAL A 104 8.18 -6.52 -6.68
N PRO A 105 8.58 -5.29 -6.31
CA PRO A 105 9.83 -5.07 -5.60
C PRO A 105 9.76 -5.64 -4.18
N LYS A 106 10.91 -6.05 -3.66
CA LYS A 106 11.02 -6.48 -2.26
C LYS A 106 10.96 -5.30 -1.30
N THR A 107 10.64 -5.57 -0.04
CA THR A 107 10.95 -4.69 1.09
C THR A 107 12.41 -4.92 1.48
N ALA A 108 13.29 -4.00 1.09
CA ALA A 108 14.73 -4.17 1.27
C ALA A 108 15.14 -4.11 2.76
N GLY A 109 16.21 -4.83 3.12
CA GLY A 109 16.74 -4.83 4.48
C GLY A 109 15.92 -5.64 5.50
N THR A 110 14.71 -6.07 5.16
CA THR A 110 13.89 -6.92 6.02
C THR A 110 14.45 -8.33 6.02
N GLN A 111 14.70 -8.86 7.20
CA GLN A 111 15.16 -10.24 7.42
C GLN A 111 14.09 -11.09 8.10
N GLU A 112 13.25 -10.46 8.90
CA GLU A 112 12.19 -11.09 9.69
C GLU A 112 11.01 -10.13 9.76
N LEU A 113 9.79 -10.67 9.75
CA LEU A 113 8.56 -9.89 9.95
C LEU A 113 8.19 -9.88 11.43
N SER A 114 7.63 -8.78 11.90
CA SER A 114 7.08 -8.71 13.24
C SER A 114 5.78 -9.52 13.35
N ASP A 115 5.43 -9.92 14.57
CA ASP A 115 4.20 -10.66 14.88
C ASP A 115 2.91 -9.86 14.55
N TYR A 116 3.04 -8.57 14.25
CA TYR A 116 1.90 -7.70 13.87
C TYR A 116 1.55 -7.79 12.38
N ILE A 117 2.43 -8.37 11.56
CA ILE A 117 2.26 -8.41 10.11
C ILE A 117 1.60 -9.73 9.70
N GLU A 118 0.34 -9.64 9.27
CA GLU A 118 -0.42 -10.75 8.70
C GLU A 118 -0.45 -10.69 7.17
N ALA A 119 -0.13 -9.53 6.58
CA ALA A 119 -0.11 -9.31 5.13
C ALA A 119 1.07 -10.06 4.48
N ASN A 120 0.93 -10.44 3.21
CA ASN A 120 1.95 -11.13 2.41
C ASN A 120 3.06 -10.16 1.98
N VAL A 121 3.94 -9.82 2.91
CA VAL A 121 5.07 -8.91 2.65
C VAL A 121 6.17 -9.62 1.90
N ILE A 122 6.51 -9.07 0.72
CA ILE A 122 7.62 -9.56 -0.11
C ILE A 122 8.93 -9.00 0.43
N PHE A 123 9.83 -9.90 0.88
CA PHE A 123 11.19 -9.58 1.32
C PHE A 123 12.17 -10.67 0.83
N GLY A 124 13.48 -10.48 1.06
CA GLY A 124 14.48 -11.36 0.43
C GLY A 124 14.66 -10.99 -1.05
N GLU A 125 13.84 -11.52 -1.94
CA GLU A 125 13.83 -11.19 -3.36
C GLU A 125 12.45 -10.72 -3.83
N GLY A 126 12.42 -9.88 -4.87
CA GLY A 126 11.17 -9.47 -5.51
C GLY A 126 10.61 -10.58 -6.39
N GLN A 127 9.42 -10.38 -6.93
CA GLN A 127 8.68 -11.41 -7.66
C GLN A 127 8.23 -10.92 -9.04
N GLU A 128 8.55 -11.69 -10.08
CA GLU A 128 7.90 -11.53 -11.38
C GLU A 128 6.48 -12.06 -11.31
N ARG A 129 5.52 -11.23 -11.72
CA ARG A 129 4.11 -11.63 -11.83
C ARG A 129 3.31 -10.68 -12.70
N PRO A 130 2.23 -11.13 -13.33
CA PRO A 130 1.31 -10.25 -14.02
C PRO A 130 0.66 -9.24 -13.06
N ILE A 131 0.76 -7.93 -13.39
CA ILE A 131 0.17 -6.84 -12.63
C ILE A 131 -0.67 -6.00 -13.58
N SER A 132 -1.99 -6.19 -13.56
CA SER A 132 -2.94 -5.35 -14.28
C SER A 132 -3.36 -4.15 -13.45
N TYR A 133 -3.57 -4.37 -12.15
CA TYR A 133 -3.91 -3.33 -11.17
C TYR A 133 -2.99 -3.40 -9.96
N ALA A 134 -2.61 -2.23 -9.45
CA ALA A 134 -1.89 -2.08 -8.20
C ALA A 134 -2.38 -0.84 -7.46
N ILE A 135 -2.19 -0.80 -6.14
CA ILE A 135 -2.48 0.38 -5.33
C ILE A 135 -1.23 0.88 -4.61
N SER A 136 -1.22 2.17 -4.28
CA SER A 136 -0.22 2.81 -3.43
C SER A 136 -0.90 3.49 -2.26
N ASN A 137 -0.52 3.11 -1.04
CA ASN A 137 -1.04 3.64 0.20
C ASN A 137 -0.13 4.76 0.73
N THR A 138 -0.72 5.87 1.13
CA THR A 138 -0.01 6.97 1.80
C THR A 138 -0.80 7.41 3.02
N PHE A 139 -0.23 7.23 4.21
CA PHE A 139 -0.85 7.62 5.48
C PHE A 139 0.02 8.69 6.15
N GLY A 140 -0.61 9.73 6.64
CA GLY A 140 0.09 10.91 7.17
C GLY A 140 -0.37 11.32 8.57
N PHE A 141 0.46 12.12 9.24
CA PHE A 141 0.08 12.77 10.48
C PHE A 141 -1.20 13.58 10.31
N GLY A 142 -1.96 13.74 11.41
CA GLY A 142 -3.31 14.29 11.36
C GLY A 142 -4.38 13.25 11.00
N GLY A 143 -3.97 11.98 10.79
CA GLY A 143 -4.88 10.89 10.41
C GLY A 143 -5.26 10.88 8.93
N HIS A 144 -4.50 11.55 8.08
CA HIS A 144 -4.74 11.57 6.64
C HIS A 144 -4.40 10.20 6.03
N ASN A 145 -5.35 9.63 5.28
CA ASN A 145 -5.15 8.43 4.50
C ASN A 145 -5.49 8.71 3.04
N ALA A 146 -4.56 8.43 2.14
CA ALA A 146 -4.74 8.55 0.71
C ALA A 146 -4.28 7.26 0.02
N VAL A 147 -5.08 6.80 -0.94
CA VAL A 147 -4.80 5.59 -1.72
C VAL A 147 -5.01 5.91 -3.19
N LEU A 148 -4.03 5.56 -4.03
CA LEU A 148 -4.13 5.64 -5.47
C LEU A 148 -4.25 4.24 -6.06
N ALA A 149 -5.18 4.05 -6.99
CA ALA A 149 -5.30 2.84 -7.79
C ALA A 149 -4.77 3.08 -9.21
N PHE A 150 -3.94 2.17 -9.67
CA PHE A 150 -3.29 2.21 -10.98
C PHE A 150 -3.70 1.01 -11.82
N LYS A 151 -3.90 1.25 -13.11
CA LYS A 151 -4.13 0.23 -14.14
C LYS A 151 -3.01 0.23 -15.15
N ARG A 152 -2.64 -0.95 -15.63
CA ARG A 152 -1.74 -1.10 -16.77
C ARG A 152 -2.36 -0.45 -18.01
N TRP A 153 -1.56 0.35 -18.71
CA TRP A 153 -1.95 0.87 -20.00
C TRP A 153 -1.76 -0.21 -21.09
N GLU A 154 -2.77 -0.45 -21.87
CA GLU A 154 -2.75 -1.49 -22.91
C GLU A 154 -2.62 -0.93 -24.34
N GLY A 155 -2.32 0.41 -24.45
CA GLY A 155 -2.14 1.06 -25.73
C GLY A 155 -3.41 1.66 -26.29
#